data_3bce5d4609ee6b0a4842e464f3ae4055
#
_entry.id   3bce5d4609ee6b0a4842e464f3ae4055
#
_cell.length_a   1.000
_cell.length_b   1.000
_cell.length_c   1.000
_cell.angle_alpha   90.00
_cell.angle_beta   90.00
_cell.angle_gamma   90.00
#
_symmetry.space_group_name_H-M   'P 1'
#
loop_
_entity.id
_entity.type
_entity.pdbx_description
1 polymer ?
#
loop_
_entity_poly.entity_id
_entity_poly.type
_entity_poly.pdbx_seq_one_letter_code
_entity_poly.pdbx_strand_id
1 'polypeptide(L)'
;MPHFYEKAALLEGQEVVDGANCVRLVQSYSKVGLASLWRPGVRVLDSRGLRVGTVIATFDKFGRYANQNRGNHAAFFVGLGATDPKTGKPGSIIVIEQFKGLHRIQRRAIRARVKTKAEGGLYSDSDNATTFYVVE
;
A
#
# COMPACT_ATOMS: atom_id res chain seq x y z
N MET A 1 16.26 -4.35 -1.33
CA MET A 1 16.20 -2.96 -1.78
C MET A 1 14.78 -2.57 -2.15
N PRO A 2 14.31 -1.39 -1.72
CA PRO A 2 12.96 -0.96 -2.10
C PRO A 2 12.81 -0.80 -3.62
N HIS A 3 11.58 -0.92 -4.07
CA HIS A 3 11.20 -0.74 -5.46
C HIS A 3 10.33 0.50 -5.58
N PHE A 4 10.43 1.22 -6.66
CA PHE A 4 9.65 2.44 -6.83
C PHE A 4 9.40 2.76 -8.30
N TYR A 5 8.37 3.59 -8.53
CA TYR A 5 8.10 4.24 -9.80
C TYR A 5 7.89 5.72 -9.54
N GLU A 6 8.87 6.55 -9.87
CA GLU A 6 8.86 7.95 -9.49
C GLU A 6 7.72 8.78 -10.10
N LYS A 7 7.13 8.30 -11.19
CA LYS A 7 6.00 8.96 -11.85
C LYS A 7 4.64 8.40 -11.41
N ALA A 8 4.60 7.69 -10.28
CA ALA A 8 3.37 7.03 -9.82
C ALA A 8 2.19 8.00 -9.69
N ALA A 9 2.42 9.22 -9.22
CA ALA A 9 1.35 10.20 -9.05
C ALA A 9 0.65 10.54 -10.38
N LEU A 10 1.34 10.41 -11.51
CA LEU A 10 0.78 10.69 -12.83
C LEU A 10 -0.17 9.60 -13.32
N LEU A 11 -0.20 8.45 -12.65
CA LEU A 11 -1.11 7.36 -13.01
C LEU A 11 -2.56 7.64 -12.59
N GLU A 12 -2.76 8.56 -11.67
CA GLU A 12 -4.11 8.90 -11.20
C GLU A 12 -5.00 9.31 -12.37
N GLY A 13 -6.17 8.70 -12.47
CA GLY A 13 -7.13 8.96 -13.53
C GLY A 13 -6.94 8.14 -14.80
N GLN A 14 -5.84 7.41 -14.93
CA GLN A 14 -5.64 6.51 -16.06
C GLN A 14 -6.48 5.24 -15.91
N GLU A 15 -6.73 4.55 -17.01
CA GLU A 15 -7.46 3.29 -16.98
C GLU A 15 -6.68 2.26 -16.15
N VAL A 16 -7.42 1.40 -15.45
CA VAL A 16 -6.81 0.29 -14.71
C VAL A 16 -6.11 -0.67 -15.68
N VAL A 17 -5.10 -1.38 -15.17
CA VAL A 17 -4.34 -2.36 -15.93
C VAL A 17 -4.66 -3.77 -15.46
N ASP A 18 -4.57 -4.74 -16.37
CA ASP A 18 -4.68 -6.17 -16.05
C ASP A 18 -5.83 -6.53 -15.12
N GLY A 19 -7.06 -6.09 -15.48
CA GLY A 19 -8.27 -6.43 -14.75
C GLY A 19 -8.39 -5.76 -13.39
N ALA A 20 -7.68 -4.65 -13.19
CA ALA A 20 -7.67 -3.87 -11.95
C ALA A 20 -7.06 -4.63 -10.76
N ASN A 21 -6.23 -5.64 -11.00
CA ASN A 21 -5.50 -6.34 -9.93
C ASN A 21 -4.46 -5.41 -9.32
N CYS A 22 -4.47 -5.26 -7.99
CA CYS A 22 -3.59 -4.30 -7.30
C CYS A 22 -2.11 -4.66 -7.46
N VAL A 23 -1.76 -5.93 -7.41
CA VAL A 23 -0.37 -6.39 -7.60
C VAL A 23 0.12 -6.08 -9.01
N ARG A 24 -0.75 -6.27 -10.01
CA ARG A 24 -0.38 -6.02 -11.41
C ARG A 24 -0.07 -4.56 -11.68
N LEU A 25 -0.71 -3.64 -10.96
CA LEU A 25 -0.36 -2.22 -11.08
C LEU A 25 1.11 -1.97 -10.74
N VAL A 26 1.53 -2.42 -9.56
CA VAL A 26 2.91 -2.17 -9.12
C VAL A 26 3.92 -2.96 -9.95
N GLN A 27 3.54 -4.15 -10.43
CA GLN A 27 4.40 -4.94 -11.32
C GLN A 27 4.54 -4.31 -12.71
N SER A 28 3.50 -3.65 -13.21
CA SER A 28 3.50 -3.06 -14.55
C SER A 28 4.44 -1.85 -14.67
N TYR A 29 4.62 -1.10 -13.58
CA TYR A 29 5.38 0.14 -13.60
C TYR A 29 6.68 0.10 -12.78
N SER A 30 6.95 -0.99 -12.08
CA SER A 30 8.19 -1.14 -11.34
C SER A 30 8.76 -2.54 -11.56
N LYS A 31 9.99 -2.76 -11.10
CA LYS A 31 10.66 -4.06 -11.21
C LYS A 31 10.49 -4.88 -9.93
N VAL A 32 9.34 -4.75 -9.28
CA VAL A 32 9.11 -5.36 -7.97
C VAL A 32 9.05 -6.90 -8.02
N GLY A 33 8.76 -7.47 -9.19
CA GLY A 33 8.76 -8.93 -9.36
C GLY A 33 7.56 -9.64 -8.73
N LEU A 34 7.68 -10.95 -8.59
CA LEU A 34 6.60 -11.81 -8.11
C LEU A 34 6.28 -11.55 -6.65
N ALA A 35 5.00 -11.41 -6.33
CA ALA A 35 4.54 -11.14 -4.98
C ALA A 35 4.95 -12.25 -3.98
N SER A 36 5.11 -13.48 -4.46
CA SER A 36 5.57 -14.59 -3.63
C SER A 36 7.00 -14.41 -3.09
N LEU A 37 7.77 -13.51 -3.71
CA LEU A 37 9.15 -13.23 -3.30
C LEU A 37 9.28 -11.95 -2.49
N TRP A 38 8.20 -11.22 -2.31
CA TRP A 38 8.23 -9.94 -1.57
C TRP A 38 8.55 -10.17 -0.09
N ARG A 39 9.31 -9.23 0.47
CA ARG A 39 9.64 -9.19 1.90
C ARG A 39 9.22 -7.83 2.47
N PRO A 40 8.73 -7.79 3.71
CA PRO A 40 8.42 -6.52 4.34
C PRO A 40 9.69 -5.82 4.78
N GLY A 41 9.84 -4.56 4.38
CA GLY A 41 10.84 -3.67 4.89
C GLY A 41 10.29 -2.88 6.08
N VAL A 42 10.61 -1.59 6.16
CA VAL A 42 10.11 -0.72 7.23
C VAL A 42 8.60 -0.54 7.10
N ARG A 43 7.91 -0.44 8.24
CA ARG A 43 6.49 -0.06 8.26
C ARG A 43 6.37 1.37 7.71
N VAL A 44 5.41 1.59 6.82
CA VAL A 44 5.28 2.89 6.14
C VAL A 44 5.07 4.03 7.13
N LEU A 45 4.23 3.86 8.13
CA LEU A 45 3.96 4.89 9.13
C LEU A 45 5.18 5.22 10.01
N ASP A 46 6.14 4.32 10.11
CA ASP A 46 7.36 4.52 10.89
C ASP A 46 8.52 5.04 10.02
N SER A 47 8.31 5.14 8.71
CA SER A 47 9.34 5.62 7.80
C SER A 47 9.45 7.14 7.84
N ARG A 48 10.64 7.65 7.52
CA ARG A 48 10.86 9.08 7.33
C ARG A 48 11.54 9.28 5.99
N GLY A 49 11.06 10.27 5.24
CA GLY A 49 11.61 10.56 3.92
C GLY A 49 11.43 9.45 2.90
N LEU A 50 10.35 8.68 3.04
CA LEU A 50 10.05 7.62 2.08
C LEU A 50 9.80 8.22 0.71
N ARG A 51 10.45 7.65 -0.30
CA ARG A 51 10.41 8.16 -1.67
C ARG A 51 9.02 8.02 -2.28
N VAL A 52 8.56 9.08 -2.96
CA VAL A 52 7.32 9.04 -3.73
C VAL A 52 7.43 7.95 -4.79
N GLY A 53 6.39 7.12 -4.89
CA GLY A 53 6.36 6.02 -5.84
C GLY A 53 6.90 4.70 -5.29
N THR A 54 7.31 4.65 -4.02
CA THR A 54 7.76 3.41 -3.40
C THR A 54 6.63 2.38 -3.39
N VAL A 55 6.93 1.15 -3.78
CA VAL A 55 5.98 0.03 -3.70
C VAL A 55 5.79 -0.36 -2.24
N ILE A 56 4.54 -0.37 -1.81
CA ILE A 56 4.14 -0.78 -0.46
C ILE A 56 3.08 -1.85 -0.54
N ALA A 57 2.98 -2.68 0.49
CA ALA A 57 1.99 -3.74 0.55
C ALA A 57 1.70 -4.16 1.97
N THR A 58 0.57 -4.84 2.15
CA THR A 58 0.26 -5.54 3.39
C THR A 58 0.97 -6.89 3.42
N PHE A 59 1.32 -7.37 4.61
CA PHE A 59 1.96 -8.67 4.79
C PHE A 59 1.28 -9.41 5.93
N ASP A 60 1.28 -10.73 5.86
CA ASP A 60 0.74 -11.56 6.92
C ASP A 60 1.74 -11.69 8.08
N LYS A 61 1.35 -12.41 9.14
CA LYS A 61 2.19 -12.60 10.33
C LYS A 61 3.50 -13.35 10.06
N PHE A 62 3.59 -14.01 8.90
CA PHE A 62 4.80 -14.72 8.49
C PHE A 62 5.69 -13.88 7.57
N GLY A 63 5.35 -12.62 7.33
CA GLY A 63 6.08 -11.74 6.44
C GLY A 63 5.89 -12.06 4.97
N ARG A 64 4.74 -12.63 4.61
CA ARG A 64 4.41 -12.98 3.22
C ARG A 64 3.24 -12.15 2.72
N TYR A 65 3.25 -11.86 1.43
CA TYR A 65 2.08 -11.28 0.79
C TYR A 65 1.02 -12.38 0.65
N ALA A 66 -0.11 -12.21 1.34
CA ALA A 66 -1.09 -13.28 1.49
C ALA A 66 -1.76 -13.74 0.20
N ASN A 67 -1.87 -12.84 -0.79
CA ASN A 67 -2.48 -13.12 -2.09
C ASN A 67 -3.88 -13.78 -1.96
N GLN A 68 -4.68 -13.26 -1.05
CA GLN A 68 -6.06 -13.69 -0.84
C GLN A 68 -7.02 -12.80 -1.65
N ASN A 69 -8.28 -13.22 -1.77
CA ASN A 69 -9.30 -12.42 -2.47
C ASN A 69 -9.62 -11.12 -1.76
N ARG A 70 -9.40 -11.05 -0.46
CA ARG A 70 -9.71 -9.88 0.37
C ARG A 70 -8.63 -9.65 1.41
N GLY A 71 -8.49 -8.38 1.82
CA GLY A 71 -7.70 -8.00 2.98
C GLY A 71 -6.25 -7.70 2.68
N ASN A 72 -5.70 -8.18 1.58
CA ASN A 72 -4.34 -7.83 1.16
C ASN A 72 -4.40 -6.76 0.07
N HIS A 73 -3.35 -5.94 -0.01
CA HIS A 73 -3.30 -4.87 -0.97
C HIS A 73 -1.87 -4.45 -1.24
N ALA A 74 -1.63 -3.99 -2.46
CA ALA A 74 -0.37 -3.39 -2.88
C ALA A 74 -0.65 -2.07 -3.60
N ALA A 75 0.24 -1.11 -3.48
CA ALA A 75 0.05 0.23 -4.04
C ALA A 75 1.37 0.96 -4.16
N PHE A 76 1.34 2.13 -4.79
CA PHE A 76 2.44 3.08 -4.77
C PHE A 76 2.20 4.11 -3.67
N PHE A 77 3.19 4.29 -2.80
CA PHE A 77 3.16 5.34 -1.78
C PHE A 77 3.44 6.70 -2.42
N VAL A 78 2.63 7.70 -2.12
CA VAL A 78 2.88 9.05 -2.63
C VAL A 78 2.91 10.13 -1.55
N GLY A 79 2.60 9.81 -0.32
CA GLY A 79 2.70 10.79 0.76
C GLY A 79 2.13 10.31 2.08
N LEU A 80 2.35 11.11 3.10
CA LEU A 80 1.76 10.90 4.42
C LEU A 80 0.70 11.96 4.66
N GLY A 81 -0.34 11.59 5.39
CA GLY A 81 -1.35 12.53 5.84
C GLY A 81 -0.89 13.34 7.05
N ALA A 82 -1.78 14.20 7.56
CA ALA A 82 -1.48 15.03 8.72
C ALA A 82 -1.15 14.18 9.94
N THR A 83 -0.29 14.72 10.80
CA THR A 83 0.07 14.07 12.06
C THR A 83 -1.12 14.01 13.01
N ASP A 84 -1.38 12.83 13.55
CA ASP A 84 -2.38 12.63 14.59
C ASP A 84 -1.79 13.13 15.93
N PRO A 85 -2.38 14.13 16.58
CA PRO A 85 -1.83 14.66 17.83
C PRO A 85 -1.84 13.63 18.97
N LYS A 86 -2.67 12.59 18.89
CA LYS A 86 -2.73 11.54 19.91
C LYS A 86 -1.54 10.59 19.86
N THR A 87 -1.01 10.33 18.67
CA THR A 87 0.06 9.36 18.49
C THR A 87 1.40 9.98 18.13
N GLY A 88 1.40 11.23 17.65
CA GLY A 88 2.59 11.89 17.11
C GLY A 88 3.02 11.33 15.76
N LYS A 89 2.23 10.46 15.16
CA LYS A 89 2.48 9.82 13.87
C LYS A 89 1.46 10.28 12.83
N PRO A 90 1.75 10.11 11.53
CA PRO A 90 0.76 10.40 10.50
C PRO A 90 -0.52 9.60 10.73
N GLY A 91 -1.65 10.25 10.53
CA GLY A 91 -2.97 9.61 10.70
C GLY A 91 -3.41 8.83 9.47
N SER A 92 -2.69 8.95 8.37
CA SER A 92 -3.00 8.25 7.11
C SER A 92 -1.78 8.17 6.21
N ILE A 93 -1.86 7.27 5.22
CA ILE A 93 -0.93 7.24 4.10
C ILE A 93 -1.70 7.55 2.82
N ILE A 94 -1.03 8.17 1.86
CA ILE A 94 -1.64 8.50 0.57
C ILE A 94 -1.03 7.57 -0.47
N VAL A 95 -1.89 6.91 -1.24
CA VAL A 95 -1.46 5.90 -2.21
C VAL A 95 -2.05 6.16 -3.59
N ILE A 96 -1.37 5.66 -4.61
CA ILE A 96 -1.92 5.47 -5.96
C ILE A 96 -2.17 3.97 -6.11
N GLU A 97 -3.39 3.61 -6.48
CA GLU A 97 -3.84 2.23 -6.40
C GLU A 97 -4.88 1.89 -7.44
N GLN A 98 -5.05 0.60 -7.63
CA GLN A 98 -6.24 0.03 -8.28
C GLN A 98 -6.67 -1.22 -7.53
N PHE A 99 -7.93 -1.57 -7.65
CA PHE A 99 -8.47 -2.84 -7.16
C PHE A 99 -9.74 -3.18 -7.94
N LYS A 100 -10.18 -4.43 -7.84
CA LYS A 100 -11.34 -4.90 -8.60
C LYS A 100 -12.56 -4.03 -8.32
N GLY A 101 -13.26 -3.64 -9.37
CA GLY A 101 -14.40 -2.75 -9.31
C GLY A 101 -14.08 -1.33 -9.72
N LEU A 102 -12.82 -0.92 -9.71
CA LEU A 102 -12.42 0.39 -10.21
C LEU A 102 -12.26 0.36 -11.72
N HIS A 103 -12.61 1.48 -12.37
CA HIS A 103 -12.37 1.70 -13.80
C HIS A 103 -11.12 2.55 -14.04
N ARG A 104 -10.72 3.31 -13.04
CA ARG A 104 -9.57 4.22 -13.14
C ARG A 104 -8.65 4.01 -11.94
N ILE A 105 -7.36 4.16 -12.17
CA ILE A 105 -6.37 4.25 -11.09
C ILE A 105 -6.70 5.48 -10.27
N GLN A 106 -6.64 5.35 -8.94
CA GLN A 106 -7.07 6.43 -8.04
C GLN A 106 -6.02 6.77 -7.01
N ARG A 107 -6.16 7.96 -6.46
CA ARG A 107 -5.45 8.40 -5.25
C ARG A 107 -6.39 8.20 -4.06
N ARG A 108 -5.89 7.62 -2.98
CA ARG A 108 -6.70 7.40 -1.78
C ARG A 108 -5.86 7.65 -0.52
N ALA A 109 -6.51 8.21 0.51
CA ALA A 109 -5.95 8.27 1.85
C ALA A 109 -6.42 7.04 2.63
N ILE A 110 -5.48 6.25 3.13
CA ILE A 110 -5.77 5.08 3.98
C ILE A 110 -5.46 5.47 5.41
N ARG A 111 -6.46 5.39 6.29
CA ARG A 111 -6.32 5.81 7.68
C ARG A 111 -5.58 4.78 8.52
N ALA A 112 -4.81 5.27 9.50
CA ALA A 112 -4.27 4.43 10.57
C ALA A 112 -5.41 4.06 11.51
N ARG A 113 -5.57 2.75 11.79
CA ARG A 113 -6.59 2.24 12.70
C ARG A 113 -5.92 1.77 13.98
N VAL A 114 -6.65 1.85 15.09
CA VAL A 114 -6.12 1.48 16.42
C VAL A 114 -5.78 -0.01 16.46
N LYS A 115 -6.64 -0.84 15.86
CA LYS A 115 -6.47 -2.30 15.84
C LYS A 115 -6.48 -2.82 14.43
N THR A 116 -5.65 -3.85 14.18
CA THR A 116 -5.73 -4.61 12.95
C THR A 116 -6.92 -5.57 13.01
N LYS A 117 -7.28 -6.14 11.87
CA LYS A 117 -8.35 -7.16 11.82
C LYS A 117 -8.01 -8.35 12.70
N ALA A 118 -6.75 -8.78 12.69
CA ALA A 118 -6.26 -9.89 13.54
C ALA A 118 -6.38 -9.57 15.03
N GLU A 119 -6.34 -8.30 15.41
CA GLU A 119 -6.49 -7.83 16.79
C GLU A 119 -7.96 -7.55 17.17
N GLY A 120 -8.90 -7.92 16.31
CA GLY A 120 -10.33 -7.69 16.54
C GLY A 120 -10.86 -6.36 16.00
N GLY A 121 -10.08 -5.65 15.19
CA GLY A 121 -10.52 -4.43 14.53
C GLY A 121 -11.58 -4.67 13.47
N LEU A 122 -12.29 -3.61 13.09
CA LEU A 122 -13.42 -3.69 12.16
C LEU A 122 -12.99 -3.61 10.69
N TYR A 123 -11.77 -3.13 10.42
CA TYR A 123 -11.30 -2.84 9.06
C TYR A 123 -10.27 -3.88 8.62
N SER A 124 -10.35 -4.31 7.36
CA SER A 124 -9.35 -5.19 6.79
C SER A 124 -8.00 -4.48 6.66
N ASP A 125 -6.92 -5.25 6.51
CA ASP A 125 -5.57 -4.70 6.40
C ASP A 125 -5.46 -3.72 5.23
N SER A 126 -6.16 -3.97 4.13
CA SER A 126 -6.16 -3.07 2.96
C SER A 126 -6.71 -1.67 3.25
N ASP A 127 -7.43 -1.49 4.37
CA ASP A 127 -7.99 -0.21 4.80
C ASP A 127 -7.36 0.30 6.09
N ASN A 128 -6.15 -0.16 6.41
CA ASN A 128 -5.46 0.19 7.64
C ASN A 128 -4.00 0.54 7.35
N ALA A 129 -3.65 1.81 7.48
CA ALA A 129 -2.30 2.28 7.19
C ALA A 129 -1.22 1.59 8.05
N THR A 130 -1.57 1.11 9.25
CA THR A 130 -0.60 0.46 10.15
C THR A 130 -0.10 -0.88 9.64
N THR A 131 -0.77 -1.46 8.64
CA THR A 131 -0.45 -2.80 8.11
C THR A 131 0.40 -2.76 6.86
N PHE A 132 0.74 -1.58 6.37
CA PHE A 132 1.53 -1.43 5.14
C PHE A 132 3.02 -1.32 5.44
N TYR A 133 3.81 -2.03 4.65
CA TYR A 133 5.26 -2.06 4.73
C TYR A 133 5.86 -1.78 3.35
N VAL A 134 7.05 -1.23 3.34
CA VAL A 134 7.83 -1.11 2.11
C VAL A 134 8.13 -2.53 1.60
N VAL A 135 7.93 -2.75 0.30
CA VAL A 135 8.24 -4.05 -0.31
C VAL A 135 9.74 -4.12 -0.63
N GLU A 136 10.36 -5.19 -0.17
CA GLU A 136 11.77 -5.48 -0.48
C GLU A 136 11.97 -6.86 -1.06
#